data_e1a169f5ccb4241de195f8c76c46673d
#
_entry.id   e1a169f5ccb4241de195f8c76c46673d
#
_cell.length_a   1.000
_cell.length_b   1.000
_cell.length_c   1.000
_cell.angle_alpha   90.00
_cell.angle_beta   90.00
_cell.angle_gamma   90.00
#
_symmetry.space_group_name_H-M   'P 1'
#
loop_
_entity.id
_entity.type
_entity.pdbx_description
1 polymer ?
#
loop_
_entity_poly.entity_id
_entity_poly.type
_entity_poly.pdbx_seq_one_letter_code
_entity_poly.pdbx_strand_id
1 'polypeptide(L)'
;MAAVTRHNDIRVGIVGCGLVGRQYAERLRGLGAHVAAVADPLLERARQVAGFSGAASYGDLRELLAREAIDLLCVCSPTPFHHEAVMAAAAHRLQIFCEKPLAEDLKQGREMCRAAREAGVALGMGFKMRYEAVFARAKSMIEAGEIGTPLYAIFSYFQQTPPPERSWYTDFGAARDNIVHAIDLSNWLLGREPRQVKARLDHSLGFKGEDKVFLQIAYDDDALASIHGGWVGPDYPPVATSDDILFQIVGEAGYIAGDRSGNLVAATRRGIERSALASIDSFRAELDAFLRALHRGEPPPVSAADGLLAQAVIDAAFQSDQVGAPAAINPSDISF
;
A
#
# COMPACT_ATOMS: atom_id res chain seq x y z
N MET A 1 0.12 -27.80 -3.05
CA MET A 1 -1.04 -26.96 -2.72
C MET A 1 -1.00 -26.74 -1.21
N ALA A 2 -0.70 -25.53 -0.74
CA ALA A 2 -0.78 -25.22 0.68
C ALA A 2 -2.26 -25.31 1.12
N ALA A 3 -2.52 -25.89 2.29
CA ALA A 3 -3.86 -25.97 2.85
C ALA A 3 -4.42 -24.53 3.01
N VAL A 4 -5.60 -24.30 2.46
CA VAL A 4 -6.30 -23.01 2.62
C VAL A 4 -6.68 -22.89 4.09
N THR A 5 -6.01 -22.01 4.82
CA THR A 5 -6.42 -21.66 6.18
C THR A 5 -7.78 -20.97 6.09
N ARG A 6 -8.78 -21.46 6.83
CA ARG A 6 -10.10 -20.84 6.89
C ARG A 6 -10.15 -19.90 8.11
N HIS A 7 -10.65 -18.69 7.89
CA HIS A 7 -10.71 -17.63 8.91
C HIS A 7 -12.17 -17.42 9.39
N ASN A 8 -12.93 -18.50 9.59
CA ASN A 8 -14.37 -18.48 9.83
C ASN A 8 -14.79 -17.82 11.16
N ASP A 9 -13.88 -17.67 12.06
CA ASP A 9 -14.06 -17.07 13.40
C ASP A 9 -13.90 -15.56 13.43
N ILE A 10 -13.34 -14.95 12.36
CA ILE A 10 -13.15 -13.49 12.28
C ILE A 10 -14.37 -12.84 11.62
N ARG A 11 -15.02 -11.95 12.34
CA ARG A 11 -16.13 -11.10 11.88
C ARG A 11 -15.56 -9.78 11.36
N VAL A 12 -15.77 -9.48 10.09
CA VAL A 12 -15.17 -8.33 9.40
C VAL A 12 -16.22 -7.28 9.09
N GLY A 13 -15.94 -6.04 9.47
CA GLY A 13 -16.60 -4.85 8.95
C GLY A 13 -15.80 -4.22 7.83
N ILE A 14 -16.44 -3.63 6.83
CA ILE A 14 -15.77 -2.89 5.75
C ILE A 14 -16.39 -1.50 5.67
N VAL A 15 -15.55 -0.45 5.73
CA VAL A 15 -15.96 0.93 5.44
C VAL A 15 -15.37 1.39 4.11
N GLY A 16 -16.24 1.92 3.22
CA GLY A 16 -15.92 2.23 1.84
C GLY A 16 -16.19 1.04 0.91
N CYS A 17 -17.33 1.06 0.22
CA CYS A 17 -17.80 -0.01 -0.67
C CYS A 17 -17.55 0.31 -2.16
N GLY A 18 -16.47 1.06 -2.44
CA GLY A 18 -15.96 1.32 -3.78
C GLY A 18 -15.32 0.07 -4.39
N LEU A 19 -14.46 0.28 -5.41
CA LEU A 19 -13.79 -0.82 -6.10
C LEU A 19 -13.00 -1.72 -5.13
N VAL A 20 -12.19 -1.11 -4.25
CA VAL A 20 -11.32 -1.86 -3.33
C VAL A 20 -12.14 -2.58 -2.26
N GLY A 21 -13.08 -1.90 -1.61
CA GLY A 21 -13.92 -2.53 -0.58
C GLY A 21 -14.73 -3.71 -1.13
N ARG A 22 -15.25 -3.60 -2.37
CA ARG A 22 -15.88 -4.74 -3.06
C ARG A 22 -14.89 -5.89 -3.26
N GLN A 23 -13.69 -5.61 -3.75
CA GLN A 23 -12.66 -6.61 -3.95
C GLN A 23 -12.24 -7.30 -2.64
N TYR A 24 -12.18 -6.54 -1.53
CA TYR A 24 -11.90 -7.10 -0.21
C TYR A 24 -13.02 -8.02 0.27
N ALA A 25 -14.28 -7.60 0.13
CA ALA A 25 -15.42 -8.45 0.51
C ALA A 25 -15.42 -9.80 -0.24
N GLU A 26 -15.14 -9.78 -1.55
CA GLU A 26 -15.03 -10.99 -2.38
C GLU A 26 -13.92 -11.94 -1.89
N ARG A 27 -12.74 -11.40 -1.60
CA ARG A 27 -11.56 -12.18 -1.20
C ARG A 27 -11.64 -12.67 0.24
N LEU A 28 -12.13 -11.84 1.15
CA LEU A 28 -12.35 -12.24 2.54
C LEU A 28 -13.30 -13.43 2.63
N ARG A 29 -14.42 -13.40 1.89
CA ARG A 29 -15.31 -14.57 1.77
C ARG A 29 -14.59 -15.79 1.19
N GLY A 30 -13.80 -15.59 0.12
CA GLY A 30 -13.00 -16.64 -0.49
C GLY A 30 -11.93 -17.23 0.45
N LEU A 31 -11.51 -16.48 1.48
CA LEU A 31 -10.64 -16.92 2.57
C LEU A 31 -11.40 -17.54 3.74
N GLY A 32 -12.74 -17.50 3.71
CA GLY A 32 -13.59 -18.05 4.74
C GLY A 32 -13.83 -17.09 5.91
N ALA A 33 -13.40 -15.83 5.84
CA ALA A 33 -13.75 -14.83 6.83
C ALA A 33 -15.21 -14.40 6.68
N HIS A 34 -15.85 -14.05 7.79
CA HIS A 34 -17.24 -13.63 7.81
C HIS A 34 -17.36 -12.11 7.64
N VAL A 35 -17.69 -11.63 6.44
CA VAL A 35 -18.04 -10.21 6.22
C VAL A 35 -19.41 -9.97 6.87
N ALA A 36 -19.41 -9.45 8.10
CA ALA A 36 -20.61 -9.25 8.90
C ALA A 36 -21.37 -7.97 8.54
N ALA A 37 -20.62 -6.89 8.21
CA ALA A 37 -21.21 -5.59 7.94
C ALA A 37 -20.36 -4.77 6.95
N VAL A 38 -21.04 -3.90 6.20
CA VAL A 38 -20.41 -2.95 5.29
C VAL A 38 -21.06 -1.58 5.41
N ALA A 39 -20.27 -0.51 5.28
CA ALA A 39 -20.76 0.87 5.35
C ALA A 39 -20.22 1.72 4.20
N ASP A 40 -21.09 2.55 3.60
CA ASP A 40 -20.73 3.54 2.57
C ASP A 40 -21.75 4.67 2.58
N PRO A 41 -21.37 5.96 2.52
CA PRO A 41 -22.31 7.08 2.43
C PRO A 41 -23.28 6.95 1.25
N LEU A 42 -22.85 6.33 0.16
CA LEU A 42 -23.71 5.92 -0.94
C LEU A 42 -24.30 4.53 -0.62
N LEU A 43 -25.37 4.49 0.16
CA LEU A 43 -25.99 3.27 0.69
C LEU A 43 -26.21 2.20 -0.38
N GLU A 44 -26.41 2.59 -1.63
CA GLU A 44 -26.55 1.65 -2.75
C GLU A 44 -25.27 0.83 -2.98
N ARG A 45 -24.08 1.43 -2.82
CA ARG A 45 -22.81 0.69 -2.88
C ARG A 45 -22.69 -0.32 -1.74
N ALA A 46 -23.08 0.08 -0.53
CA ALA A 46 -23.11 -0.83 0.62
C ALA A 46 -24.08 -2.01 0.36
N ARG A 47 -25.27 -1.75 -0.17
CA ARG A 47 -26.24 -2.79 -0.53
C ARG A 47 -25.74 -3.75 -1.59
N GLN A 48 -25.04 -3.25 -2.62
CA GLN A 48 -24.44 -4.10 -3.66
C GLN A 48 -23.41 -5.06 -3.08
N VAL A 49 -22.52 -4.58 -2.19
CA VAL A 49 -21.53 -5.43 -1.50
C VAL A 49 -22.24 -6.41 -0.55
N ALA A 50 -23.22 -5.94 0.21
CA ALA A 50 -24.03 -6.77 1.11
C ALA A 50 -24.76 -7.89 0.36
N GLY A 51 -25.31 -7.61 -0.82
CA GLY A 51 -26.08 -8.55 -1.64
C GLY A 51 -25.33 -9.83 -2.01
N PHE A 52 -24.02 -9.74 -2.29
CA PHE A 52 -23.22 -10.93 -2.58
C PHE A 52 -22.45 -11.46 -1.36
N SER A 53 -22.20 -10.62 -0.35
CA SER A 53 -21.46 -11.03 0.85
C SER A 53 -22.34 -11.61 1.95
N GLY A 54 -23.62 -11.29 1.96
CA GLY A 54 -24.54 -11.63 3.04
C GLY A 54 -24.41 -10.71 4.26
N ALA A 55 -23.68 -9.61 4.14
CA ALA A 55 -23.42 -8.64 5.20
C ALA A 55 -24.63 -7.74 5.48
N ALA A 56 -24.72 -7.16 6.67
CA ALA A 56 -25.59 -6.01 6.93
C ALA A 56 -25.02 -4.75 6.23
N SER A 57 -25.90 -3.85 5.75
CA SER A 57 -25.48 -2.63 5.04
C SER A 57 -25.90 -1.36 5.79
N TYR A 58 -24.97 -0.41 5.93
CA TYR A 58 -25.13 0.83 6.69
C TYR A 58 -24.74 2.04 5.85
N GLY A 59 -25.31 3.20 6.21
CA GLY A 59 -25.00 4.48 5.57
C GLY A 59 -23.71 5.12 6.07
N ASP A 60 -23.30 4.77 7.29
CA ASP A 60 -22.07 5.27 7.90
C ASP A 60 -21.41 4.26 8.86
N LEU A 61 -20.15 4.53 9.20
CA LEU A 61 -19.35 3.69 10.09
C LEU A 61 -19.89 3.67 11.52
N ARG A 62 -20.44 4.79 12.03
CA ARG A 62 -20.93 4.88 13.42
C ARG A 62 -22.12 3.99 13.62
N GLU A 63 -23.04 3.95 12.64
CA GLU A 63 -24.18 3.05 12.67
C GLU A 63 -23.73 1.59 12.63
N LEU A 64 -22.76 1.24 11.79
CA LEU A 64 -22.15 -0.10 11.73
C LEU A 64 -21.59 -0.49 13.09
N LEU A 65 -20.72 0.34 13.67
CA LEU A 65 -20.06 0.05 14.96
C LEU A 65 -21.05 -0.02 16.14
N ALA A 66 -22.16 0.71 16.08
CA ALA A 66 -23.19 0.68 17.11
C ALA A 66 -24.07 -0.59 17.08
N ARG A 67 -24.19 -1.24 15.91
CA ARG A 67 -25.15 -2.34 15.69
C ARG A 67 -24.50 -3.70 15.51
N GLU A 68 -23.24 -3.75 15.11
CA GLU A 68 -22.59 -5.01 14.74
C GLU A 68 -21.39 -5.32 15.64
N ALA A 69 -21.33 -6.56 16.08
CA ALA A 69 -20.16 -7.09 16.73
C ALA A 69 -19.19 -7.58 15.64
N ILE A 70 -18.05 -6.89 15.48
CA ILE A 70 -16.97 -7.21 14.54
C ILE A 70 -15.64 -7.32 15.29
N ASP A 71 -14.68 -8.04 14.73
CA ASP A 71 -13.34 -8.23 15.28
C ASP A 71 -12.31 -7.42 14.51
N LEU A 72 -12.57 -7.17 13.23
CA LEU A 72 -11.70 -6.50 12.28
C LEU A 72 -12.48 -5.45 11.48
N LEU A 73 -11.93 -4.24 11.36
CA LEU A 73 -12.40 -3.24 10.40
C LEU A 73 -11.41 -3.12 9.23
N CYS A 74 -11.88 -3.35 8.01
CA CYS A 74 -11.17 -3.00 6.79
C CYS A 74 -11.56 -1.59 6.35
N VAL A 75 -10.59 -0.67 6.30
CA VAL A 75 -10.77 0.73 5.89
C VAL A 75 -10.40 0.85 4.43
N CYS A 76 -11.42 0.95 3.56
CA CYS A 76 -11.33 1.01 2.10
C CYS A 76 -11.94 2.31 1.55
N SER A 77 -12.23 3.27 2.42
CA SER A 77 -12.70 4.60 2.06
C SER A 77 -11.60 5.40 1.34
N PRO A 78 -11.90 6.54 0.69
CA PRO A 78 -10.87 7.47 0.26
C PRO A 78 -10.03 7.97 1.44
N THR A 79 -8.75 8.25 1.19
CA THR A 79 -7.74 8.60 2.19
C THR A 79 -8.15 9.67 3.21
N PRO A 80 -8.86 10.76 2.82
CA PRO A 80 -9.31 11.76 3.81
C PRO A 80 -10.18 11.21 4.94
N PHE A 81 -10.75 10.02 4.76
CA PHE A 81 -11.62 9.37 5.77
C PHE A 81 -10.90 8.25 6.55
N HIS A 82 -9.64 7.95 6.23
CA HIS A 82 -8.87 6.91 6.92
C HIS A 82 -8.68 7.23 8.40
N HIS A 83 -8.28 8.49 8.70
CA HIS A 83 -8.02 8.91 10.07
C HIS A 83 -9.25 8.70 10.98
N GLU A 84 -10.43 9.24 10.60
CA GLU A 84 -11.64 9.06 11.39
C GLU A 84 -11.99 7.57 11.59
N ALA A 85 -11.88 6.77 10.53
CA ALA A 85 -12.22 5.36 10.57
C ALA A 85 -11.27 4.56 11.48
N VAL A 86 -9.96 4.80 11.39
CA VAL A 86 -8.95 4.12 12.23
C VAL A 86 -9.08 4.55 13.69
N MET A 87 -9.29 5.83 13.97
CA MET A 87 -9.51 6.34 15.33
C MET A 87 -10.76 5.70 15.97
N ALA A 88 -11.85 5.59 15.20
CA ALA A 88 -13.07 4.94 15.68
C ALA A 88 -12.85 3.44 15.94
N ALA A 89 -12.17 2.73 15.03
CA ALA A 89 -11.86 1.31 15.19
C ALA A 89 -10.97 1.06 16.43
N ALA A 90 -9.93 1.88 16.63
CA ALA A 90 -9.05 1.80 17.80
C ALA A 90 -9.82 2.02 19.11
N ALA A 91 -10.73 3.01 19.16
CA ALA A 91 -11.58 3.27 20.30
C ALA A 91 -12.49 2.06 20.65
N HIS A 92 -12.90 1.28 19.65
CA HIS A 92 -13.68 0.04 19.81
C HIS A 92 -12.78 -1.20 20.00
N ARG A 93 -11.46 -1.04 20.05
CA ARG A 93 -10.45 -2.12 20.19
C ARG A 93 -10.55 -3.17 19.08
N LEU A 94 -10.91 -2.76 17.87
CA LEU A 94 -10.95 -3.62 16.70
C LEU A 94 -9.56 -3.76 16.09
N GLN A 95 -9.26 -4.93 15.54
CA GLN A 95 -8.14 -5.07 14.61
C GLN A 95 -8.40 -4.23 13.37
N ILE A 96 -7.37 -3.69 12.73
CA ILE A 96 -7.54 -2.71 11.66
C ILE A 96 -6.68 -3.11 10.45
N PHE A 97 -7.29 -3.14 9.28
CA PHE A 97 -6.58 -3.22 8.01
C PHE A 97 -6.94 -2.01 7.18
N CYS A 98 -5.97 -1.14 6.91
CA CYS A 98 -6.19 0.15 6.25
C CYS A 98 -5.54 0.18 4.87
N GLU A 99 -6.29 0.64 3.87
CA GLU A 99 -5.76 0.90 2.53
C GLU A 99 -4.69 2.01 2.53
N LYS A 100 -3.87 1.96 1.50
CA LYS A 100 -2.87 2.99 1.23
C LYS A 100 -3.48 4.25 0.59
N PRO A 101 -2.85 5.40 0.72
CA PRO A 101 -1.83 5.74 1.71
C PRO A 101 -2.41 5.77 3.13
N LEU A 102 -1.57 5.73 4.14
CA LEU A 102 -2.02 5.66 5.55
C LEU A 102 -2.96 6.81 5.90
N ALA A 103 -2.58 8.04 5.56
CA ALA A 103 -3.32 9.26 5.90
C ALA A 103 -3.07 10.36 4.85
N GLU A 104 -3.68 11.53 5.02
CA GLU A 104 -3.44 12.70 4.17
C GLU A 104 -2.07 13.34 4.46
N ASP A 105 -1.63 13.28 5.71
CA ASP A 105 -0.36 13.82 6.16
C ASP A 105 0.27 12.98 7.29
N LEU A 106 1.53 13.26 7.59
CA LEU A 106 2.31 12.56 8.59
C LEU A 106 1.75 12.70 10.02
N LYS A 107 1.13 13.85 10.34
CA LYS A 107 0.53 14.08 11.66
C LYS A 107 -0.62 13.12 11.91
N GLN A 108 -1.57 13.05 10.97
CA GLN A 108 -2.68 12.09 11.04
C GLN A 108 -2.18 10.65 11.10
N GLY A 109 -1.20 10.28 10.26
CA GLY A 109 -0.60 8.96 10.28
C GLY A 109 -0.02 8.57 11.65
N ARG A 110 0.68 9.49 12.31
CA ARG A 110 1.21 9.29 13.68
C ARG A 110 0.11 9.14 14.72
N GLU A 111 -0.95 9.93 14.62
CA GLU A 111 -2.12 9.83 15.51
C GLU A 111 -2.77 8.45 15.38
N MET A 112 -2.97 7.96 14.15
CA MET A 112 -3.51 6.62 13.87
C MET A 112 -2.63 5.51 14.45
N CYS A 113 -1.32 5.56 14.20
CA CYS A 113 -0.37 4.58 14.74
C CYS A 113 -0.37 4.56 16.26
N ARG A 114 -0.39 5.74 16.90
CA ARG A 114 -0.45 5.87 18.35
C ARG A 114 -1.74 5.30 18.90
N ALA A 115 -2.88 5.65 18.32
CA ALA A 115 -4.19 5.17 18.78
C ALA A 115 -4.28 3.64 18.70
N ALA A 116 -3.82 3.01 17.62
CA ALA A 116 -3.79 1.55 17.49
C ALA A 116 -2.89 0.90 18.55
N ARG A 117 -1.69 1.45 18.78
CA ARG A 117 -0.76 0.98 19.81
C ARG A 117 -1.35 1.10 21.23
N GLU A 118 -1.94 2.25 21.56
CA GLU A 118 -2.53 2.49 22.89
C GLU A 118 -3.76 1.60 23.14
N ALA A 119 -4.52 1.30 22.08
CA ALA A 119 -5.63 0.35 22.13
C ALA A 119 -5.18 -1.12 22.21
N GLY A 120 -3.92 -1.42 21.91
CA GLY A 120 -3.37 -2.77 21.85
C GLY A 120 -3.90 -3.58 20.67
N VAL A 121 -4.18 -2.91 19.52
CA VAL A 121 -4.72 -3.55 18.33
C VAL A 121 -3.72 -3.48 17.17
N ALA A 122 -3.79 -4.46 16.27
CA ALA A 122 -2.99 -4.46 15.05
C ALA A 122 -3.54 -3.43 14.06
N LEU A 123 -2.65 -2.67 13.43
CA LEU A 123 -2.94 -1.83 12.28
C LEU A 123 -2.06 -2.27 11.12
N GLY A 124 -2.64 -3.02 10.18
CA GLY A 124 -2.00 -3.46 8.94
C GLY A 124 -2.31 -2.54 7.77
N MET A 125 -1.44 -2.54 6.77
CA MET A 125 -1.52 -1.68 5.59
C MET A 125 -1.72 -2.46 4.29
N GLY A 126 -2.53 -1.91 3.38
CA GLY A 126 -2.82 -2.46 2.06
C GLY A 126 -1.72 -2.18 1.01
N PHE A 127 -0.49 -2.56 1.27
CA PHE A 127 0.59 -2.51 0.27
C PHE A 127 0.70 -3.84 -0.49
N LYS A 128 -0.35 -4.15 -1.23
CA LYS A 128 -0.51 -5.41 -1.98
C LYS A 128 0.68 -5.78 -2.87
N MET A 129 1.41 -4.79 -3.39
CA MET A 129 2.51 -5.05 -4.34
C MET A 129 3.65 -5.84 -3.72
N ARG A 130 3.85 -5.79 -2.39
CA ARG A 130 4.82 -6.67 -1.70
C ARG A 130 4.51 -8.16 -1.91
N TYR A 131 3.26 -8.49 -2.20
CA TYR A 131 2.78 -9.86 -2.44
C TYR A 131 2.76 -10.25 -3.93
N GLU A 132 3.06 -9.36 -4.85
CA GLU A 132 3.22 -9.73 -6.26
C GLU A 132 4.47 -10.58 -6.44
N ALA A 133 4.36 -11.65 -7.26
CA ALA A 133 5.38 -12.69 -7.36
C ALA A 133 6.79 -12.14 -7.66
N VAL A 134 6.88 -11.12 -8.50
CA VAL A 134 8.16 -10.52 -8.91
C VAL A 134 8.84 -9.79 -7.75
N PHE A 135 8.10 -9.01 -6.95
CA PHE A 135 8.67 -8.28 -5.82
C PHE A 135 8.97 -9.21 -4.64
N ALA A 136 8.08 -10.20 -4.39
CA ALA A 136 8.32 -11.22 -3.37
C ALA A 136 9.57 -12.05 -3.71
N ARG A 137 9.77 -12.42 -4.98
CA ARG A 137 10.98 -13.13 -5.43
C ARG A 137 12.22 -12.25 -5.27
N ALA A 138 12.17 -10.99 -5.69
CA ALA A 138 13.28 -10.04 -5.52
C ALA A 138 13.67 -9.91 -4.04
N LYS A 139 12.69 -9.76 -3.13
CA LYS A 139 12.93 -9.69 -1.69
C LYS A 139 13.60 -10.95 -1.16
N SER A 140 13.09 -12.12 -1.55
CA SER A 140 13.68 -13.41 -1.16
C SER A 140 15.15 -13.55 -1.60
N MET A 141 15.50 -13.09 -2.80
CA MET A 141 16.90 -13.10 -3.29
C MET A 141 17.80 -12.13 -2.52
N ILE A 142 17.27 -10.95 -2.15
CA ILE A 142 17.97 -9.97 -1.33
C ILE A 142 18.23 -10.56 0.06
N GLU A 143 17.23 -11.15 0.69
CA GLU A 143 17.35 -11.78 2.02
C GLU A 143 18.30 -13.00 2.01
N ALA A 144 18.37 -13.70 0.90
CA ALA A 144 19.36 -14.78 0.69
C ALA A 144 20.79 -14.26 0.43
N GLY A 145 20.99 -12.93 0.35
CA GLY A 145 22.29 -12.30 0.12
C GLY A 145 22.83 -12.45 -1.30
N GLU A 146 21.96 -12.80 -2.29
CA GLU A 146 22.38 -13.13 -3.64
C GLU A 146 23.04 -11.95 -4.39
N ILE A 147 22.68 -10.71 -4.03
CA ILE A 147 23.26 -9.48 -4.60
C ILE A 147 24.17 -8.73 -3.62
N GLY A 148 24.44 -9.28 -2.43
CA GLY A 148 25.13 -8.56 -1.34
C GLY A 148 24.24 -7.50 -0.69
N THR A 149 24.85 -6.49 -0.05
CA THR A 149 24.12 -5.36 0.54
C THR A 149 23.46 -4.54 -0.56
N PRO A 150 22.12 -4.29 -0.52
CA PRO A 150 21.48 -3.39 -1.47
C PRO A 150 21.98 -1.96 -1.32
N LEU A 151 22.32 -1.32 -2.45
CA LEU A 151 22.88 0.04 -2.51
C LEU A 151 21.93 1.01 -3.22
N TYR A 152 21.25 0.54 -4.28
CA TYR A 152 20.36 1.38 -5.08
C TYR A 152 19.03 0.67 -5.35
N ALA A 153 17.95 1.47 -5.33
CA ALA A 153 16.64 1.10 -5.84
C ALA A 153 16.21 2.09 -6.93
N ILE A 154 15.81 1.59 -8.09
CA ILE A 154 15.37 2.41 -9.22
C ILE A 154 13.98 1.92 -9.62
N PHE A 155 13.00 2.84 -9.66
CA PHE A 155 11.64 2.54 -10.09
C PHE A 155 11.17 3.52 -11.15
N SER A 156 10.52 2.97 -12.17
CA SER A 156 9.74 3.70 -13.16
C SER A 156 8.30 3.19 -13.06
N TYR A 157 7.36 4.04 -12.65
CA TYR A 157 5.97 3.65 -12.47
C TYR A 157 5.02 4.60 -13.19
N PHE A 158 4.48 4.16 -14.31
CA PHE A 158 3.48 4.89 -15.08
C PHE A 158 2.15 4.17 -15.02
N GLN A 159 1.08 4.95 -14.91
CA GLN A 159 -0.28 4.47 -14.90
C GLN A 159 -1.14 5.32 -15.83
N GLN A 160 -2.09 4.69 -16.53
CA GLN A 160 -3.08 5.44 -17.27
C GLN A 160 -3.88 6.35 -16.34
N THR A 161 -4.21 7.53 -16.83
CA THR A 161 -5.07 8.49 -16.12
C THR A 161 -6.34 7.80 -15.60
N PRO A 162 -6.71 7.99 -14.33
CA PRO A 162 -7.97 7.48 -13.82
C PRO A 162 -9.16 7.97 -14.64
N PRO A 163 -10.18 7.14 -14.86
CA PRO A 163 -11.35 7.55 -15.61
C PRO A 163 -12.14 8.64 -14.86
N PRO A 164 -12.95 9.47 -15.55
CA PRO A 164 -13.66 10.62 -14.96
C PRO A 164 -14.50 10.28 -13.73
N GLU A 165 -15.03 9.07 -13.65
CA GLU A 165 -15.82 8.59 -12.50
C GLU A 165 -14.99 8.45 -11.23
N ARG A 166 -13.66 8.54 -11.36
CA ARG A 166 -12.69 8.51 -10.27
C ARG A 166 -11.90 9.81 -10.17
N SER A 167 -12.51 10.93 -10.53
CA SER A 167 -11.85 12.26 -10.55
C SER A 167 -11.24 12.67 -9.20
N TRP A 168 -11.71 12.14 -8.07
CA TRP A 168 -11.10 12.39 -6.77
C TRP A 168 -9.63 11.92 -6.68
N TYR A 169 -9.23 10.90 -7.46
CA TYR A 169 -7.82 10.50 -7.56
C TYR A 169 -6.97 11.61 -8.18
N THR A 170 -7.50 12.26 -9.23
CA THR A 170 -6.78 13.33 -9.93
C THR A 170 -6.63 14.60 -9.09
N ASP A 171 -7.52 14.80 -8.11
CA ASP A 171 -7.38 15.86 -7.11
C ASP A 171 -6.35 15.50 -6.02
N PHE A 172 -6.16 14.20 -5.75
CA PHE A 172 -5.29 13.70 -4.69
C PHE A 172 -3.82 13.61 -5.11
N GLY A 173 -3.55 13.38 -6.39
CA GLY A 173 -2.23 13.36 -6.99
C GLY A 173 -1.59 11.98 -7.11
N ALA A 174 -0.69 11.83 -8.09
CA ALA A 174 -0.01 10.57 -8.41
C ALA A 174 0.94 10.10 -7.30
N ALA A 175 1.56 11.02 -6.55
CA ALA A 175 2.47 10.65 -5.46
C ALA A 175 1.76 9.81 -4.39
N ARG A 176 0.53 10.19 -4.06
CA ARG A 176 -0.31 9.52 -3.05
C ARG A 176 -1.07 8.32 -3.62
N ASP A 177 -1.37 8.33 -4.92
CA ASP A 177 -2.14 7.24 -5.54
C ASP A 177 -1.26 6.06 -5.93
N ASN A 178 -0.40 6.21 -6.95
CA ASN A 178 0.39 5.10 -7.49
C ASN A 178 1.85 5.11 -6.98
N ILE A 179 2.52 6.25 -6.93
CA ILE A 179 3.94 6.34 -6.56
C ILE A 179 4.20 5.89 -5.12
N VAL A 180 3.23 6.02 -4.22
CA VAL A 180 3.31 5.49 -2.85
C VAL A 180 3.68 3.99 -2.81
N HIS A 181 3.25 3.21 -3.80
CA HIS A 181 3.65 1.81 -3.91
C HIS A 181 5.15 1.63 -4.24
N ALA A 182 5.70 2.45 -5.13
CA ALA A 182 7.13 2.41 -5.45
C ALA A 182 7.98 2.90 -4.26
N ILE A 183 7.49 3.87 -3.49
CA ILE A 183 8.11 4.32 -2.24
C ILE A 183 8.14 3.16 -1.24
N ASP A 184 7.00 2.51 -1.00
CA ASP A 184 6.91 1.36 -0.11
C ASP A 184 7.83 0.22 -0.52
N LEU A 185 7.80 -0.16 -1.81
CA LEU A 185 8.67 -1.20 -2.35
C LEU A 185 10.16 -0.85 -2.20
N SER A 186 10.53 0.42 -2.40
CA SER A 186 11.88 0.90 -2.23
C SER A 186 12.35 0.74 -0.78
N ASN A 187 11.56 1.23 0.18
CA ASN A 187 11.84 1.11 1.62
C ASN A 187 11.98 -0.38 2.02
N TRP A 188 11.05 -1.22 1.58
CA TRP A 188 11.00 -2.64 1.92
C TRP A 188 12.13 -3.45 1.29
N LEU A 189 12.45 -3.24 0.00
CA LEU A 189 13.49 -3.98 -0.70
C LEU A 189 14.89 -3.59 -0.22
N LEU A 190 15.13 -2.29 0.01
CA LEU A 190 16.39 -1.84 0.60
C LEU A 190 16.52 -2.25 2.08
N GLY A 191 15.39 -2.35 2.81
CA GLY A 191 15.38 -2.63 4.25
C GLY A 191 16.05 -1.50 5.05
N ARG A 192 15.84 -0.24 4.63
CA ARG A 192 16.46 0.96 5.18
C ARG A 192 15.42 2.03 5.49
N GLU A 193 15.77 2.93 6.42
CA GLU A 193 14.94 4.09 6.73
C GLU A 193 15.31 5.30 5.87
N PRO A 194 14.33 5.96 5.21
CA PRO A 194 14.57 7.16 4.45
C PRO A 194 14.98 8.32 5.38
N ARG A 195 15.97 9.13 4.93
CA ARG A 195 16.52 10.26 5.70
C ARG A 195 16.35 11.60 5.00
N GLN A 196 16.30 11.60 3.68
CA GLN A 196 16.18 12.83 2.91
C GLN A 196 15.50 12.55 1.57
N VAL A 197 14.72 13.50 1.09
CA VAL A 197 14.06 13.44 -0.21
C VAL A 197 14.36 14.70 -1.00
N LYS A 198 14.79 14.54 -2.26
CA LYS A 198 14.74 15.58 -3.27
C LYS A 198 13.67 15.23 -4.27
N ALA A 199 12.74 16.15 -4.50
CA ALA A 199 11.59 15.91 -5.38
C ALA A 199 11.44 17.01 -6.45
N ARG A 200 10.79 16.61 -7.55
CA ARG A 200 10.10 17.48 -8.49
C ARG A 200 8.72 16.89 -8.76
N LEU A 201 7.70 17.70 -8.49
CA LEU A 201 6.30 17.39 -8.75
C LEU A 201 5.79 18.35 -9.81
N ASP A 202 5.01 17.85 -10.78
CA ASP A 202 4.55 18.69 -11.90
C ASP A 202 3.09 18.37 -12.25
N HIS A 203 2.42 19.32 -12.94
CA HIS A 203 1.01 19.29 -13.30
C HIS A 203 0.89 19.53 -14.81
N SER A 204 1.10 18.52 -15.64
CA SER A 204 1.13 18.68 -17.11
C SER A 204 -0.17 18.25 -17.80
N LEU A 205 -0.98 17.41 -17.13
CA LEU A 205 -2.25 16.93 -17.67
C LEU A 205 -3.44 17.80 -17.26
N GLY A 206 -3.20 18.90 -16.53
CA GLY A 206 -4.24 19.86 -16.12
C GLY A 206 -5.09 19.40 -14.94
N PHE A 207 -4.64 18.41 -14.17
CA PHE A 207 -5.27 18.01 -12.92
C PHE A 207 -4.93 18.94 -11.77
N LYS A 208 -5.73 18.89 -10.70
CA LYS A 208 -5.47 19.65 -9.48
C LYS A 208 -4.30 19.05 -8.68
N GLY A 209 -4.23 17.72 -8.58
CA GLY A 209 -3.09 17.01 -8.03
C GLY A 209 -1.96 16.88 -9.06
N GLU A 210 -0.76 16.59 -8.60
CA GLU A 210 0.40 16.36 -9.46
C GLU A 210 0.23 15.07 -10.29
N ASP A 211 0.64 15.13 -11.55
CA ASP A 211 0.57 14.00 -12.48
C ASP A 211 1.93 13.44 -12.86
N LYS A 212 3.01 14.16 -12.54
CA LYS A 212 4.39 13.71 -12.71
C LYS A 212 5.15 13.80 -11.39
N VAL A 213 5.87 12.75 -11.08
CA VAL A 213 6.63 12.62 -9.85
C VAL A 213 8.04 12.17 -10.18
N PHE A 214 9.03 12.90 -9.66
CA PHE A 214 10.43 12.51 -9.69
C PHE A 214 11.00 12.66 -8.29
N LEU A 215 11.48 11.54 -7.71
CA LEU A 215 12.00 11.47 -6.36
C LEU A 215 13.43 10.92 -6.38
N GLN A 216 14.29 11.51 -5.56
CA GLN A 216 15.56 10.94 -5.11
C GLN A 216 15.49 10.83 -3.60
N ILE A 217 15.71 9.64 -3.07
CA ILE A 217 15.62 9.34 -1.64
C ILE A 217 16.99 8.88 -1.17
N ALA A 218 17.52 9.53 -0.15
CA ALA A 218 18.69 9.06 0.58
C ALA A 218 18.23 8.33 1.85
N TYR A 219 18.79 7.16 2.07
CA TYR A 219 18.51 6.31 3.23
C TYR A 219 19.68 6.37 4.23
N ASP A 220 19.50 5.76 5.38
CA ASP A 220 20.63 5.43 6.25
C ASP A 220 21.61 4.47 5.52
N ASP A 221 22.86 4.40 6.01
CA ASP A 221 23.94 3.62 5.41
C ASP A 221 24.19 3.92 3.90
N ASP A 222 23.96 5.17 3.48
CA ASP A 222 24.26 5.70 2.13
C ASP A 222 23.53 5.01 0.96
N ALA A 223 22.50 4.19 1.22
CA ALA A 223 21.66 3.64 0.16
C ALA A 223 20.81 4.75 -0.48
N LEU A 224 20.55 4.62 -1.78
CA LEU A 224 19.83 5.61 -2.57
C LEU A 224 18.65 4.99 -3.32
N ALA A 225 17.58 5.76 -3.51
CA ALA A 225 16.56 5.40 -4.48
C ALA A 225 16.27 6.54 -5.46
N SER A 226 15.90 6.16 -6.68
CA SER A 226 15.34 7.05 -7.68
C SER A 226 13.99 6.48 -8.12
N ILE A 227 12.95 7.27 -7.98
CA ILE A 227 11.58 6.90 -8.35
C ILE A 227 11.04 7.97 -9.27
N HIS A 228 10.55 7.58 -10.44
CA HIS A 228 9.89 8.50 -11.35
C HIS A 228 8.66 7.84 -11.97
N GLY A 229 7.67 8.65 -12.27
CA GLY A 229 6.44 8.16 -12.85
C GLY A 229 5.27 9.10 -12.62
N GLY A 230 4.09 8.54 -12.60
CA GLY A 230 2.85 9.27 -12.42
C GLY A 230 1.79 8.81 -13.40
N TRP A 231 0.88 9.71 -13.75
CA TRP A 231 -0.14 9.42 -14.74
C TRP A 231 0.30 9.81 -16.15
N VAL A 232 -0.16 9.04 -17.12
CA VAL A 232 0.03 9.28 -18.55
C VAL A 232 -1.34 9.35 -19.22
N GLY A 233 -1.38 9.85 -20.44
CA GLY A 233 -2.64 9.98 -21.19
C GLY A 233 -3.38 8.65 -21.38
N PRO A 234 -4.68 8.70 -21.68
CA PRO A 234 -5.52 7.50 -21.80
C PRO A 234 -5.10 6.57 -22.95
N ASP A 235 -4.36 7.09 -23.93
CA ASP A 235 -3.87 6.32 -25.08
C ASP A 235 -2.52 5.65 -24.81
N TYR A 236 -1.97 5.78 -23.59
CA TYR A 236 -0.72 5.11 -23.22
C TYR A 236 -0.88 3.59 -23.28
N PRO A 237 -0.08 2.87 -24.10
CA PRO A 237 -0.20 1.43 -24.22
C PRO A 237 0.53 0.72 -23.07
N PRO A 238 -0.18 0.26 -22.04
CA PRO A 238 0.46 -0.49 -20.96
C PRO A 238 0.91 -1.88 -21.46
N VAL A 239 2.01 -2.37 -20.94
CA VAL A 239 2.58 -3.66 -21.35
C VAL A 239 1.67 -4.83 -20.96
N ALA A 240 1.07 -4.81 -19.77
CA ALA A 240 0.27 -5.93 -19.28
C ALA A 240 -1.02 -5.50 -18.57
N THR A 241 -1.04 -4.33 -17.97
CA THR A 241 -2.18 -3.77 -17.20
C THR A 241 -2.25 -2.28 -17.45
N SER A 242 -3.22 -1.57 -16.81
CA SER A 242 -3.22 -0.11 -16.79
C SER A 242 -2.01 0.52 -16.08
N ASP A 243 -1.21 -0.30 -15.42
CA ASP A 243 -0.07 0.09 -14.59
C ASP A 243 1.21 -0.53 -15.12
N ASP A 244 2.25 0.27 -15.30
CA ASP A 244 3.55 -0.14 -15.82
C ASP A 244 4.63 0.17 -14.79
N ILE A 245 5.21 -0.86 -14.17
CA ILE A 245 6.31 -0.72 -13.21
C ILE A 245 7.52 -1.48 -13.72
N LEU A 246 8.62 -0.75 -13.88
CA LEU A 246 9.95 -1.29 -14.06
C LEU A 246 10.76 -1.01 -12.80
N PHE A 247 11.57 -1.97 -12.38
CA PHE A 247 12.42 -1.78 -11.21
C PHE A 247 13.80 -2.41 -11.38
N GLN A 248 14.77 -1.87 -10.66
CA GLN A 248 16.11 -2.43 -10.51
C GLN A 248 16.60 -2.21 -9.08
N ILE A 249 17.09 -3.27 -8.45
CA ILE A 249 17.79 -3.21 -7.16
C ILE A 249 19.24 -3.62 -7.41
N VAL A 250 20.15 -2.72 -7.10
CA VAL A 250 21.61 -2.95 -7.29
C VAL A 250 22.23 -3.13 -5.91
N GLY A 251 22.98 -4.19 -5.74
CA GLY A 251 23.77 -4.45 -4.54
C GLY A 251 25.26 -4.58 -4.84
N GLU A 252 26.06 -4.81 -3.80
CA GLU A 252 27.52 -4.92 -3.90
C GLU A 252 28.01 -6.07 -4.78
N ALA A 253 27.18 -7.12 -4.94
CA ALA A 253 27.58 -8.38 -5.60
C ALA A 253 26.69 -8.73 -6.80
N GLY A 254 25.78 -7.84 -7.22
CA GLY A 254 24.90 -8.10 -8.34
C GLY A 254 23.71 -7.14 -8.39
N TYR A 255 22.76 -7.46 -9.25
CA TYR A 255 21.50 -6.71 -9.35
C TYR A 255 20.33 -7.63 -9.66
N ILE A 256 19.13 -7.16 -9.33
CA ILE A 256 17.85 -7.73 -9.71
C ILE A 256 17.07 -6.66 -10.45
N ALA A 257 16.55 -6.97 -11.63
CA ALA A 257 15.70 -6.07 -12.39
C ALA A 257 14.45 -6.81 -12.88
N GLY A 258 13.34 -6.11 -13.03
CA GLY A 258 12.11 -6.75 -13.49
C GLY A 258 11.00 -5.77 -13.75
N ASP A 259 9.85 -6.32 -14.10
CA ASP A 259 8.62 -5.58 -14.34
C ASP A 259 7.43 -6.26 -13.66
N ARG A 260 6.35 -5.53 -13.53
CA ARG A 260 5.12 -6.01 -12.90
C ARG A 260 4.44 -7.14 -13.68
N SER A 261 4.75 -7.35 -14.96
CA SER A 261 4.21 -8.48 -15.73
C SER A 261 4.83 -9.83 -15.34
N GLY A 262 5.83 -9.82 -14.45
CA GLY A 262 6.46 -11.00 -13.88
C GLY A 262 7.82 -11.34 -14.48
N ASN A 263 8.35 -10.54 -15.41
CA ASN A 263 9.70 -10.74 -15.91
C ASN A 263 10.71 -10.32 -14.85
N LEU A 264 11.70 -11.17 -14.59
CA LEU A 264 12.77 -10.91 -13.63
C LEU A 264 14.11 -11.36 -14.20
N VAL A 265 15.10 -10.52 -14.07
CA VAL A 265 16.50 -10.82 -14.39
C VAL A 265 17.32 -10.59 -13.14
N ALA A 266 18.10 -11.57 -12.74
CA ALA A 266 19.06 -11.44 -11.66
C ALA A 266 20.48 -11.74 -12.21
N ALA A 267 21.39 -10.79 -12.02
CA ALA A 267 22.82 -11.01 -12.27
C ALA A 267 23.53 -11.06 -10.91
N THR A 268 24.09 -12.20 -10.60
CA THR A 268 24.75 -12.51 -9.33
C THR A 268 26.11 -13.13 -9.57
N ARG A 269 26.86 -13.41 -8.53
CA ARG A 269 28.13 -14.18 -8.64
C ARG A 269 27.95 -15.56 -9.25
N ARG A 270 26.72 -16.12 -9.26
CA ARG A 270 26.39 -17.43 -9.85
C ARG A 270 26.09 -17.35 -11.34
N GLY A 271 25.98 -16.15 -11.91
CA GLY A 271 25.64 -15.91 -13.32
C GLY A 271 24.37 -15.09 -13.47
N ILE A 272 23.77 -15.18 -14.65
CA ILE A 272 22.55 -14.46 -14.99
C ILE A 272 21.39 -15.45 -15.04
N GLU A 273 20.38 -15.22 -14.20
CA GLU A 273 19.09 -15.92 -14.21
C GLU A 273 18.02 -15.03 -14.86
N ARG A 274 17.13 -15.64 -15.65
CA ARG A 274 15.92 -14.99 -16.19
C ARG A 274 14.72 -15.85 -15.84
N SER A 275 13.69 -15.21 -15.27
CA SER A 275 12.47 -15.89 -14.83
C SER A 275 11.26 -15.15 -15.35
N ALA A 276 10.21 -15.90 -15.69
CA ALA A 276 8.88 -15.39 -15.93
C ALA A 276 7.97 -15.92 -14.83
N LEU A 277 7.52 -15.05 -13.94
CA LEU A 277 6.74 -15.41 -12.77
C LEU A 277 5.26 -15.22 -13.05
N ALA A 278 4.44 -16.20 -12.69
CA ALA A 278 3.00 -16.10 -12.86
C ALA A 278 2.41 -15.03 -11.94
N SER A 279 1.47 -14.26 -12.46
CA SER A 279 0.69 -13.32 -11.64
C SER A 279 -0.11 -14.07 -10.57
N ILE A 280 -0.22 -13.46 -9.41
CA ILE A 280 -1.03 -13.96 -8.30
C ILE A 280 -2.05 -12.90 -7.89
N ASP A 281 -3.10 -13.31 -7.19
CA ASP A 281 -4.05 -12.39 -6.56
C ASP A 281 -3.41 -11.75 -5.32
N SER A 282 -2.72 -10.63 -5.52
CA SER A 282 -2.00 -9.91 -4.46
C SER A 282 -2.92 -9.37 -3.36
N PHE A 283 -4.14 -8.96 -3.70
CA PHE A 283 -5.15 -8.58 -2.70
C PHE A 283 -5.56 -9.74 -1.80
N ARG A 284 -5.72 -10.93 -2.39
CA ARG A 284 -6.00 -12.13 -1.61
C ARG A 284 -4.81 -12.52 -0.73
N ALA A 285 -3.60 -12.42 -1.27
CA ALA A 285 -2.38 -12.80 -0.57
C ALA A 285 -2.10 -11.89 0.64
N GLU A 286 -2.29 -10.56 0.50
CA GLU A 286 -2.09 -9.63 1.62
C GLU A 286 -3.12 -9.84 2.74
N LEU A 287 -4.41 -10.02 2.38
CA LEU A 287 -5.46 -10.27 3.36
C LEU A 287 -5.22 -11.60 4.10
N ASP A 288 -4.86 -12.68 3.38
CA ASP A 288 -4.55 -13.97 3.99
C ASP A 288 -3.35 -13.89 4.94
N ALA A 289 -2.29 -13.16 4.55
CA ALA A 289 -1.12 -12.96 5.38
C ALA A 289 -1.47 -12.18 6.67
N PHE A 290 -2.25 -11.12 6.56
CA PHE A 290 -2.72 -10.34 7.70
C PHE A 290 -3.60 -11.18 8.65
N LEU A 291 -4.60 -11.88 8.11
CA LEU A 291 -5.48 -12.73 8.91
C LEU A 291 -4.72 -13.86 9.64
N ARG A 292 -3.72 -14.46 8.97
CA ARG A 292 -2.84 -15.46 9.60
C ARG A 292 -2.01 -14.86 10.73
N ALA A 293 -1.49 -13.64 10.57
CA ALA A 293 -0.74 -12.96 11.63
C ALA A 293 -1.65 -12.71 12.84
N LEU A 294 -2.88 -12.25 12.62
CA LEU A 294 -3.88 -12.08 13.70
C LEU A 294 -4.14 -13.37 14.46
N HIS A 295 -4.36 -14.50 13.76
CA HIS A 295 -4.58 -15.80 14.40
C HIS A 295 -3.41 -16.29 15.25
N ARG A 296 -2.18 -15.89 14.89
CA ARG A 296 -0.97 -16.27 15.62
C ARG A 296 -0.59 -15.27 16.72
N GLY A 297 -1.32 -14.14 16.82
CA GLY A 297 -0.93 -13.04 17.70
C GLY A 297 0.40 -12.39 17.27
N GLU A 298 0.75 -12.47 15.99
CA GLU A 298 1.95 -11.90 15.39
C GLU A 298 1.67 -10.48 14.88
N PRO A 299 2.67 -9.60 14.80
CA PRO A 299 2.53 -8.30 14.15
C PRO A 299 2.09 -8.43 12.68
N PRO A 300 1.36 -7.45 12.13
CA PRO A 300 1.04 -7.41 10.71
C PRO A 300 2.29 -7.51 9.83
N PRO A 301 2.30 -8.34 8.78
CA PRO A 301 3.44 -8.46 7.86
C PRO A 301 3.76 -7.14 7.11
N VAL A 302 2.73 -6.32 6.90
CA VAL A 302 2.85 -4.93 6.46
C VAL A 302 2.14 -4.09 7.53
N SER A 303 2.92 -3.33 8.28
CA SER A 303 2.46 -2.63 9.47
C SER A 303 2.13 -1.16 9.22
N ALA A 304 1.51 -0.51 10.19
CA ALA A 304 1.33 0.93 10.19
C ALA A 304 2.67 1.71 10.14
N ALA A 305 3.75 1.13 10.69
CA ALA A 305 5.08 1.74 10.59
C ALA A 305 5.54 1.83 9.13
N ASP A 306 5.29 0.79 8.31
CA ASP A 306 5.56 0.85 6.87
C ASP A 306 4.75 1.95 6.19
N GLY A 307 3.46 2.08 6.56
CA GLY A 307 2.61 3.17 6.09
C GLY A 307 3.13 4.54 6.47
N LEU A 308 3.63 4.69 7.69
CA LEU A 308 4.18 5.95 8.20
C LEU A 308 5.49 6.32 7.49
N LEU A 309 6.37 5.33 7.23
CA LEU A 309 7.58 5.54 6.43
C LEU A 309 7.26 6.05 5.02
N ALA A 310 6.29 5.43 4.35
CA ALA A 310 5.87 5.87 3.02
C ALA A 310 5.26 7.30 3.07
N GLN A 311 4.45 7.60 4.08
CA GLN A 311 3.87 8.93 4.28
C GLN A 311 4.93 9.99 4.54
N ALA A 312 5.97 9.69 5.33
CA ALA A 312 7.07 10.59 5.59
C ALA A 312 7.83 10.98 4.31
N VAL A 313 8.03 10.02 3.40
CA VAL A 313 8.65 10.29 2.09
C VAL A 313 7.74 11.18 1.24
N ILE A 314 6.43 10.95 1.23
CA ILE A 314 5.47 11.78 0.48
C ILE A 314 5.49 13.22 1.00
N ASP A 315 5.38 13.42 2.30
CA ASP A 315 5.35 14.77 2.90
C ASP A 315 6.68 15.51 2.66
N ALA A 316 7.81 14.81 2.80
CA ALA A 316 9.14 15.36 2.47
C ALA A 316 9.27 15.69 0.97
N ALA A 317 8.64 14.91 0.08
CA ALA A 317 8.64 15.20 -1.35
C ALA A 317 7.89 16.50 -1.67
N PHE A 318 6.71 16.71 -1.11
CA PHE A 318 5.98 17.97 -1.27
C PHE A 318 6.77 19.16 -0.69
N GLN A 319 7.36 19.01 0.49
CA GLN A 319 8.21 20.03 1.08
C GLN A 319 9.41 20.33 0.18
N SER A 320 10.10 19.31 -0.32
CA SER A 320 11.28 19.46 -1.19
C SER A 320 10.93 20.18 -2.49
N ASP A 321 9.82 19.86 -3.13
CA ASP A 321 9.37 20.52 -4.36
C ASP A 321 9.05 22.00 -4.09
N GLN A 322 8.33 22.30 -3.00
CA GLN A 322 7.94 23.64 -2.62
C GLN A 322 9.16 24.56 -2.36
N VAL A 323 10.16 24.06 -1.64
CA VAL A 323 11.34 24.85 -1.29
C VAL A 323 12.48 24.78 -2.34
N GLY A 324 12.36 23.89 -3.31
CA GLY A 324 13.39 23.68 -4.34
C GLY A 324 14.71 23.05 -3.84
N ALA A 325 14.73 22.51 -2.59
CA ALA A 325 15.89 21.93 -1.92
C ALA A 325 15.53 20.55 -1.32
N PRO A 326 16.50 19.68 -1.00
CA PRO A 326 16.22 18.43 -0.30
C PRO A 326 15.55 18.68 1.06
N ALA A 327 14.53 17.88 1.40
CA ALA A 327 13.84 17.89 2.68
C ALA A 327 14.30 16.70 3.53
N ALA A 328 14.57 16.93 4.81
CA ALA A 328 14.97 15.88 5.74
C ALA A 328 13.75 15.10 6.28
N ILE A 329 13.95 13.83 6.56
CA ILE A 329 13.04 12.99 7.36
C ILE A 329 13.74 12.68 8.68
N ASN A 330 13.20 13.21 9.78
CA ASN A 330 13.78 12.98 11.09
C ASN A 330 13.28 11.66 11.70
N PRO A 331 14.08 10.98 12.52
CA PRO A 331 13.63 9.77 13.21
C PRO A 331 12.35 9.98 14.05
N SER A 332 12.16 11.18 14.60
CA SER A 332 10.94 11.55 15.33
C SER A 332 9.69 11.61 14.45
N ASP A 333 9.85 11.78 13.15
CA ASP A 333 8.72 11.84 12.21
C ASP A 333 8.09 10.47 11.98
N ILE A 334 8.88 9.42 12.09
CA ILE A 334 8.53 8.02 11.83
C ILE A 334 8.39 7.18 13.11
N SER A 335 8.51 7.79 14.29
CA SER A 335 8.27 7.15 15.58
C SER A 335 6.90 7.52 16.17
N PHE A 336 6.28 6.60 16.91
CA PHE A 336 4.97 6.78 17.56
C PHE A 336 4.81 5.94 18.83
#